data_b0aab165f7fee312ab7d773fc9bf63a0
#
_entry.id   b0aab165f7fee312ab7d773fc9bf63a0
#
_cell.length_a   1.000
_cell.length_b   1.000
_cell.length_c   1.000
_cell.angle_alpha   90.00
_cell.angle_beta   90.00
_cell.angle_gamma   90.00
#
_symmetry.space_group_name_H-M   'P 1'
#
loop_
_entity.id
_entity.type
_entity.pdbx_description
1 polymer ?
#
loop_
_entity_poly.entity_id
_entity_poly.type
_entity_poly.pdbx_seq_one_letter_code
_entity_poly.pdbx_strand_id
1 'polypeptide(L)'
;NNLTDIETEAKIILEQNTVLKEKQIEIEAQNQMVEIIENFLRQEKNRYSLIPFNPSLSDEASATAIQQYNTLVLKRMEIAFSAKGDNKSLAILDEQIDATRNNVLSTLKSIRESLTVSQKTLLDQEDKFGERIKNMPTQEREFIDMQRQQLIKQELFLFLLQKREENALNQSMATPKSTIVNACLLYTSPSPRD
;
A
#
# COMPACT_ATOMS: atom_id res chain seq x y z
N ASN A 1 40.09 -9.34 18.69
CA ASN A 1 39.32 -10.11 17.70
C ASN A 1 37.89 -10.45 18.15
N ASN A 2 37.60 -10.74 19.42
CA ASN A 2 36.22 -11.06 19.85
C ASN A 2 35.22 -9.91 19.69
N LEU A 3 35.61 -8.66 19.88
CA LEU A 3 34.71 -7.52 19.77
C LEU A 3 34.25 -7.25 18.31
N THR A 4 35.15 -7.45 17.35
CA THR A 4 34.84 -7.28 15.92
C THR A 4 33.90 -8.39 15.41
N ASP A 5 34.03 -9.60 15.95
CA ASP A 5 33.14 -10.72 15.62
C ASP A 5 31.73 -10.50 16.19
N ILE A 6 31.62 -10.01 17.42
CA ILE A 6 30.36 -9.67 18.10
C ILE A 6 29.61 -8.54 17.33
N GLU A 7 30.34 -7.50 16.91
CA GLU A 7 29.76 -6.39 16.17
C GLU A 7 29.21 -6.84 14.81
N THR A 8 29.95 -7.70 14.12
CA THR A 8 29.53 -8.26 12.83
C THR A 8 28.31 -9.17 12.99
N GLU A 9 28.29 -10.02 14.02
CA GLU A 9 27.17 -10.91 14.28
C GLU A 9 25.90 -10.14 14.71
N ALA A 10 26.05 -9.13 15.55
CA ALA A 10 24.97 -8.22 15.94
C ALA A 10 24.34 -7.51 14.74
N LYS A 11 25.17 -7.03 13.81
CA LYS A 11 24.71 -6.38 12.57
C LYS A 11 23.91 -7.34 11.71
N ILE A 12 24.40 -8.56 11.49
CA ILE A 12 23.70 -9.60 10.72
C ILE A 12 22.35 -9.94 11.34
N ILE A 13 22.29 -10.05 12.66
CA ILE A 13 21.07 -10.32 13.41
C ILE A 13 20.04 -9.20 13.23
N LEU A 14 20.47 -7.95 13.34
CA LEU A 14 19.60 -6.79 13.15
C LEU A 14 19.07 -6.69 11.72
N GLU A 15 19.92 -6.91 10.72
CA GLU A 15 19.53 -6.92 9.31
C GLU A 15 18.51 -8.05 9.04
N GLN A 16 18.74 -9.25 9.55
CA GLN A 16 17.80 -10.37 9.40
C GLN A 16 16.44 -10.07 10.06
N ASN A 17 16.43 -9.48 11.25
CA ASN A 17 15.20 -9.10 11.93
C ASN A 17 14.42 -8.02 11.13
N THR A 18 15.12 -7.05 10.58
CA THR A 18 14.48 -6.01 9.74
C THR A 18 13.83 -6.63 8.52
N VAL A 19 14.55 -7.51 7.80
CA VAL A 19 14.02 -8.21 6.62
C VAL A 19 12.80 -9.09 6.96
N LEU A 20 12.82 -9.78 8.11
CA LEU A 20 11.67 -10.60 8.54
C LEU A 20 10.45 -9.73 8.82
N LYS A 21 10.62 -8.58 9.47
CA LYS A 21 9.53 -7.63 9.74
C LYS A 21 8.97 -6.98 8.49
N GLU A 22 9.83 -6.60 7.54
CA GLU A 22 9.39 -6.06 6.25
C GLU A 22 8.52 -7.07 5.50
N LYS A 23 8.96 -8.33 5.44
CA LYS A 23 8.17 -9.42 4.83
C LYS A 23 6.85 -9.67 5.55
N GLN A 24 6.82 -9.58 6.88
CA GLN A 24 5.60 -9.73 7.67
C GLN A 24 4.58 -8.62 7.33
N ILE A 25 5.04 -7.37 7.24
CA ILE A 25 4.21 -6.23 6.87
C ILE A 25 3.69 -6.40 5.43
N GLU A 26 4.53 -6.86 4.51
CA GLU A 26 4.15 -7.11 3.13
C GLU A 26 3.06 -8.18 3.02
N ILE A 27 3.22 -9.33 3.70
CA ILE A 27 2.22 -10.41 3.71
C ILE A 27 0.91 -9.92 4.33
N GLU A 28 0.97 -9.16 5.41
CA GLU A 28 -0.21 -8.60 6.05
C GLU A 28 -0.96 -7.64 5.12
N ALA A 29 -0.23 -6.76 4.43
CA ALA A 29 -0.81 -5.86 3.43
C ALA A 29 -1.46 -6.60 2.27
N GLN A 30 -0.83 -7.67 1.78
CA GLN A 30 -1.38 -8.53 0.73
C GLN A 30 -2.64 -9.27 1.21
N ASN A 31 -2.66 -9.81 2.44
CA ASN A 31 -3.83 -10.45 3.03
C ASN A 31 -5.02 -9.50 3.15
N GLN A 32 -4.79 -8.28 3.64
CA GLN A 32 -5.82 -7.25 3.74
C GLN A 32 -6.38 -6.89 2.36
N MET A 33 -5.52 -6.80 1.35
CA MET A 33 -5.94 -6.50 -0.02
C MET A 33 -6.80 -7.62 -0.60
N VAL A 34 -6.41 -8.88 -0.43
CA VAL A 34 -7.19 -10.06 -0.84
C VAL A 34 -8.56 -10.01 -0.18
N GLU A 35 -8.63 -9.73 1.12
CA GLU A 35 -9.88 -9.65 1.87
C GLU A 35 -10.80 -8.53 1.34
N ILE A 36 -10.24 -7.35 1.08
CA ILE A 36 -10.99 -6.22 0.53
C ILE A 36 -11.63 -6.59 -0.81
N ILE A 37 -10.86 -7.20 -1.73
CA ILE A 37 -11.36 -7.58 -3.06
C ILE A 37 -12.38 -8.72 -2.97
N GLU A 38 -12.16 -9.73 -2.11
CA GLU A 38 -13.14 -10.79 -1.89
C GLU A 38 -14.45 -10.25 -1.34
N ASN A 39 -14.39 -9.37 -0.33
CA ASN A 39 -15.58 -8.75 0.26
C ASN A 39 -16.31 -7.85 -0.75
N PHE A 40 -15.58 -7.16 -1.60
CA PHE A 40 -16.15 -6.36 -2.70
C PHE A 40 -16.89 -7.26 -3.69
N LEU A 41 -16.26 -8.36 -4.14
CA LEU A 41 -16.84 -9.29 -5.10
C LEU A 41 -18.01 -10.10 -4.55
N ARG A 42 -18.06 -10.41 -3.26
CA ARG A 42 -19.15 -11.15 -2.65
C ARG A 42 -20.47 -10.36 -2.55
N GLN A 43 -20.41 -9.04 -2.65
CA GLN A 43 -21.59 -8.19 -2.59
C GLN A 43 -22.30 -8.16 -3.95
N GLU A 44 -23.59 -8.55 -4.00
CA GLU A 44 -24.38 -8.53 -5.24
C GLU A 44 -24.51 -7.13 -5.86
N LYS A 45 -24.55 -6.06 -5.05
CA LYS A 45 -24.57 -4.69 -5.55
C LYS A 45 -23.35 -4.32 -6.40
N ASN A 46 -22.24 -5.04 -6.24
CA ASN A 46 -20.99 -4.81 -6.95
C ASN A 46 -20.81 -5.71 -8.18
N ARG A 47 -21.84 -6.52 -8.53
CA ARG A 47 -21.75 -7.50 -9.62
C ARG A 47 -21.27 -6.92 -10.95
N TYR A 48 -21.63 -5.66 -11.22
CA TYR A 48 -21.23 -4.93 -12.43
C TYR A 48 -20.37 -3.70 -12.13
N SER A 49 -19.66 -3.73 -11.02
CA SER A 49 -18.74 -2.66 -10.62
C SER A 49 -17.30 -3.07 -10.92
N LEU A 50 -16.48 -2.11 -11.31
CA LEU A 50 -15.06 -2.34 -11.57
C LEU A 50 -14.34 -2.66 -10.26
N ILE A 51 -13.50 -3.70 -10.28
CA ILE A 51 -12.59 -3.98 -9.18
C ILE A 51 -11.50 -2.91 -9.21
N PRO A 52 -11.26 -2.18 -8.11
CA PRO A 52 -10.17 -1.21 -8.05
C PRO A 52 -8.83 -1.92 -8.22
N PHE A 53 -8.05 -1.49 -9.21
CA PHE A 53 -6.70 -2.02 -9.40
C PHE A 53 -5.79 -1.51 -8.29
N ASN A 54 -5.09 -2.44 -7.64
CA ASN A 54 -4.07 -2.09 -6.66
C ASN A 54 -2.77 -2.84 -7.00
N PRO A 55 -1.65 -2.12 -7.21
CA PRO A 55 -0.36 -2.74 -7.55
C PRO A 55 0.25 -3.57 -6.41
N SER A 56 -0.32 -3.53 -5.21
CA SER A 56 0.13 -4.34 -4.07
C SER A 56 -0.17 -5.83 -4.22
N LEU A 57 -1.07 -6.23 -5.12
CA LEU A 57 -1.21 -7.61 -5.57
C LEU A 57 -0.19 -7.87 -6.67
N SER A 58 0.99 -8.32 -6.27
CA SER A 58 2.12 -8.60 -7.16
C SER A 58 1.99 -9.91 -7.96
N ASP A 59 0.84 -10.61 -7.84
CA ASP A 59 0.59 -11.84 -8.57
C ASP A 59 0.02 -11.56 -9.96
N GLU A 60 0.75 -11.96 -11.01
CA GLU A 60 0.39 -11.74 -12.41
C GLU A 60 -0.94 -12.41 -12.79
N ALA A 61 -1.23 -13.58 -12.21
CA ALA A 61 -2.47 -14.31 -12.48
C ALA A 61 -3.70 -13.55 -11.95
N SER A 62 -3.61 -12.96 -10.76
CA SER A 62 -4.68 -12.15 -10.18
C SER A 62 -4.89 -10.85 -10.96
N ALA A 63 -3.80 -10.18 -11.33
CA ALA A 63 -3.86 -8.97 -12.14
C ALA A 63 -4.55 -9.22 -13.49
N THR A 64 -4.20 -10.31 -14.16
CA THR A 64 -4.81 -10.72 -15.44
C THR A 64 -6.30 -11.05 -15.26
N ALA A 65 -6.68 -11.80 -14.23
CA ALA A 65 -8.07 -12.16 -13.97
C ALA A 65 -8.93 -10.92 -13.65
N ILE A 66 -8.41 -9.99 -12.84
CA ILE A 66 -9.07 -8.71 -12.53
C ILE A 66 -9.23 -7.84 -13.79
N GLN A 67 -8.20 -7.77 -14.62
CA GLN A 67 -8.27 -7.01 -15.87
C GLN A 67 -9.32 -7.59 -16.83
N GLN A 68 -9.40 -8.90 -16.96
CA GLN A 68 -10.43 -9.57 -17.77
C GLN A 68 -11.83 -9.25 -17.25
N TYR A 69 -12.06 -9.37 -15.94
CA TYR A 69 -13.31 -8.99 -15.31
C TYR A 69 -13.68 -7.54 -15.61
N ASN A 70 -12.77 -6.60 -15.36
CA ASN A 70 -13.01 -5.17 -15.59
C ASN A 70 -13.32 -4.87 -17.06
N THR A 71 -12.65 -5.55 -17.98
CA THR A 71 -12.91 -5.40 -19.43
C THR A 71 -14.32 -5.84 -19.79
N LEU A 72 -14.80 -6.97 -19.25
CA LEU A 72 -16.18 -7.45 -19.48
C LEU A 72 -17.21 -6.51 -18.88
N VAL A 73 -16.97 -5.99 -17.67
CA VAL A 73 -17.86 -5.02 -17.02
C VAL A 73 -17.97 -3.73 -17.85
N LEU A 74 -16.84 -3.19 -18.34
CA LEU A 74 -16.84 -2.00 -19.21
C LEU A 74 -17.63 -2.25 -20.50
N LYS A 75 -17.42 -3.38 -21.16
CA LYS A 75 -18.15 -3.78 -22.36
C LYS A 75 -19.65 -3.92 -22.11
N ARG A 76 -20.03 -4.47 -20.94
CA ARG A 76 -21.42 -4.53 -20.52
C ARG A 76 -22.03 -3.15 -20.34
N MET A 77 -21.32 -2.22 -19.69
CA MET A 77 -21.79 -0.85 -19.49
C MET A 77 -22.03 -0.15 -20.82
N GLU A 78 -21.12 -0.31 -21.79
CA GLU A 78 -21.22 0.27 -23.13
C GLU A 78 -22.48 -0.24 -23.85
N ILE A 79 -22.71 -1.55 -23.87
CA ILE A 79 -23.88 -2.15 -24.52
C ILE A 79 -25.16 -1.77 -23.77
N ALA A 80 -25.17 -1.79 -22.44
CA ALA A 80 -26.33 -1.42 -21.64
C ALA A 80 -26.80 0.01 -21.88
N PHE A 81 -25.87 0.93 -22.14
CA PHE A 81 -26.19 2.32 -22.44
C PHE A 81 -26.92 2.48 -23.79
N SER A 82 -26.60 1.65 -24.78
CA SER A 82 -27.16 1.69 -26.14
C SER A 82 -28.34 0.72 -26.35
N ALA A 83 -28.52 -0.29 -25.50
CA ALA A 83 -29.51 -1.34 -25.64
C ALA A 83 -30.92 -0.87 -25.27
N LYS A 84 -31.88 -1.09 -26.18
CA LYS A 84 -33.31 -0.93 -25.91
C LYS A 84 -33.93 -2.32 -25.69
N GLY A 85 -34.46 -2.58 -24.50
CA GLY A 85 -35.17 -3.81 -24.17
C GLY A 85 -34.26 -5.01 -23.85
N ASP A 86 -34.83 -6.21 -23.93
CA ASP A 86 -34.18 -7.48 -23.61
C ASP A 86 -33.11 -7.80 -24.67
N ASN A 87 -31.84 -7.64 -24.31
CA ASN A 87 -30.73 -7.82 -25.24
C ASN A 87 -29.95 -9.11 -24.92
N LYS A 88 -30.03 -10.08 -25.84
CA LYS A 88 -29.35 -11.38 -25.73
C LYS A 88 -27.83 -11.24 -25.49
N SER A 89 -27.22 -10.18 -26.04
CA SER A 89 -25.78 -9.90 -25.83
C SER A 89 -25.48 -9.53 -24.39
N LEU A 90 -26.39 -8.83 -23.68
CA LEU A 90 -26.23 -8.54 -22.25
C LEU A 90 -26.31 -9.82 -21.42
N ALA A 91 -27.23 -10.74 -21.71
CA ALA A 91 -27.33 -12.00 -21.00
C ALA A 91 -26.02 -12.84 -21.11
N ILE A 92 -25.45 -12.89 -22.32
CA ILE A 92 -24.17 -13.58 -22.54
C ILE A 92 -23.03 -12.91 -21.77
N LEU A 93 -22.99 -11.57 -21.74
CA LEU A 93 -21.98 -10.85 -20.97
C LEU A 93 -22.14 -11.04 -19.46
N ASP A 94 -23.37 -11.10 -18.97
CA ASP A 94 -23.69 -11.36 -17.56
C ASP A 94 -23.17 -12.73 -17.13
N GLU A 95 -23.34 -13.75 -17.96
CA GLU A 95 -22.81 -15.10 -17.73
C GLU A 95 -21.28 -15.11 -17.74
N GLN A 96 -20.65 -14.40 -18.69
CA GLN A 96 -19.19 -14.27 -18.76
C GLN A 96 -18.61 -13.52 -17.55
N ILE A 97 -19.28 -12.45 -17.10
CA ILE A 97 -18.90 -11.70 -15.90
C ILE A 97 -18.97 -12.58 -14.67
N ASP A 98 -20.03 -13.38 -14.50
CA ASP A 98 -20.16 -14.28 -13.38
C ASP A 98 -19.09 -15.38 -13.40
N ALA A 99 -18.80 -15.95 -14.55
CA ALA A 99 -17.73 -16.96 -14.70
C ALA A 99 -16.37 -16.36 -14.35
N THR A 100 -16.08 -15.14 -14.85
CA THR A 100 -14.81 -14.47 -14.56
C THR A 100 -14.72 -14.00 -13.10
N ARG A 101 -15.83 -13.56 -12.51
CA ARG A 101 -15.93 -13.25 -11.07
C ARG A 101 -15.56 -14.46 -10.20
N ASN A 102 -16.09 -15.63 -10.55
CA ASN A 102 -15.76 -16.88 -9.85
C ASN A 102 -14.29 -17.26 -10.04
N ASN A 103 -13.74 -17.03 -11.22
CA ASN A 103 -12.31 -17.24 -11.47
C ASN A 103 -11.44 -16.32 -10.60
N VAL A 104 -11.77 -15.03 -10.53
CA VAL A 104 -11.05 -14.08 -9.63
C VAL A 104 -11.13 -14.56 -8.18
N LEU A 105 -12.32 -14.93 -7.69
CA LEU A 105 -12.48 -15.44 -6.32
C LEU A 105 -11.65 -16.71 -6.06
N SER A 106 -11.58 -17.62 -7.03
CA SER A 106 -10.75 -18.83 -6.93
C SER A 106 -9.25 -18.49 -6.87
N THR A 107 -8.80 -17.55 -7.71
CA THR A 107 -7.41 -17.09 -7.72
C THR A 107 -7.05 -16.40 -6.39
N LEU A 108 -7.92 -15.54 -5.87
CA LEU A 108 -7.72 -14.89 -4.57
C LEU A 108 -7.64 -15.89 -3.42
N LYS A 109 -8.45 -16.95 -3.47
CA LYS A 109 -8.38 -18.04 -2.49
C LYS A 109 -7.03 -18.73 -2.52
N SER A 110 -6.51 -19.06 -3.70
CA SER A 110 -5.19 -19.68 -3.86
C SER A 110 -4.07 -18.77 -3.33
N ILE A 111 -4.16 -17.46 -3.58
CA ILE A 111 -3.21 -16.48 -3.03
C ILE A 111 -3.28 -16.47 -1.50
N ARG A 112 -4.47 -16.45 -0.92
CA ARG A 112 -4.63 -16.48 0.55
C ARG A 112 -4.02 -17.74 1.16
N GLU A 113 -4.19 -18.88 0.53
CA GLU A 113 -3.58 -20.16 0.97
C GLU A 113 -2.04 -20.05 0.92
N SER A 114 -1.48 -19.51 -0.16
CA SER A 114 -0.05 -19.26 -0.30
C SER A 114 0.49 -18.27 0.77
N LEU A 115 -0.22 -17.17 1.00
CA LEU A 115 0.14 -16.19 2.03
C LEU A 115 0.09 -16.79 3.44
N THR A 116 -0.86 -17.68 3.73
CA THR A 116 -0.95 -18.39 5.00
C THR A 116 0.27 -19.30 5.21
N VAL A 117 0.72 -20.00 4.18
CA VAL A 117 1.96 -20.82 4.23
C VAL A 117 3.19 -19.93 4.45
N SER A 118 3.26 -18.82 3.73
CA SER A 118 4.37 -17.86 3.86
C SER A 118 4.42 -17.25 5.27
N GLN A 119 3.28 -16.88 5.83
CA GLN A 119 3.17 -16.36 7.20
C GLN A 119 3.64 -17.39 8.24
N LYS A 120 3.22 -18.64 8.09
CA LYS A 120 3.68 -19.72 8.99
C LYS A 120 5.20 -19.91 8.91
N THR A 121 5.75 -19.89 7.70
CA THR A 121 7.21 -20.01 7.50
C THR A 121 7.96 -18.87 8.14
N LEU A 122 7.43 -17.63 8.08
CA LEU A 122 8.03 -16.49 8.76
C LEU A 122 7.99 -16.61 10.28
N LEU A 123 6.86 -17.06 10.85
CA LEU A 123 6.74 -17.29 12.28
C LEU A 123 7.76 -18.34 12.77
N ASP A 124 7.91 -19.46 12.02
CA ASP A 124 8.93 -20.47 12.33
C ASP A 124 10.37 -19.89 12.26
N GLN A 125 10.61 -18.93 11.37
CA GLN A 125 11.91 -18.25 11.28
C GLN A 125 12.10 -17.26 12.44
N GLU A 126 11.08 -16.53 12.84
CA GLU A 126 11.11 -15.64 14.00
C GLU A 126 11.37 -16.41 15.29
N ASP A 127 10.74 -17.56 15.49
CA ASP A 127 10.95 -18.41 16.66
C ASP A 127 12.38 -18.91 16.75
N LYS A 128 12.93 -19.45 15.65
CA LYS A 128 14.33 -19.88 15.56
C LYS A 128 15.30 -18.73 15.82
N PHE A 129 14.97 -17.56 15.33
CA PHE A 129 15.75 -16.36 15.55
C PHE A 129 15.71 -15.92 17.03
N GLY A 130 14.52 -15.94 17.65
CA GLY A 130 14.33 -15.67 19.06
C GLY A 130 15.09 -16.66 19.96
N GLU A 131 15.13 -17.95 19.61
CA GLU A 131 15.92 -18.95 20.31
C GLU A 131 17.43 -18.70 20.20
N ARG A 132 17.92 -18.30 19.02
CA ARG A 132 19.34 -17.92 18.86
C ARG A 132 19.70 -16.75 19.75
N ILE A 133 18.88 -15.70 19.82
CA ILE A 133 19.12 -14.55 20.71
C ILE A 133 19.09 -14.97 22.19
N LYS A 134 18.17 -15.85 22.58
CA LYS A 134 18.09 -16.34 23.97
C LYS A 134 19.34 -17.11 24.40
N ASN A 135 19.95 -17.85 23.48
CA ASN A 135 21.13 -18.66 23.73
C ASN A 135 22.47 -17.88 23.66
N MET A 136 22.39 -16.59 23.29
CA MET A 136 23.56 -15.71 23.26
C MET A 136 24.01 -15.30 24.66
N PRO A 137 25.32 -15.06 24.86
CA PRO A 137 25.86 -14.49 26.10
C PRO A 137 25.20 -13.14 26.41
N THR A 138 25.05 -12.83 27.69
CA THR A 138 24.37 -11.62 28.15
C THR A 138 24.99 -10.33 27.59
N GLN A 139 26.32 -10.29 27.48
CA GLN A 139 27.05 -9.14 26.94
C GLN A 139 26.75 -8.89 25.45
N GLU A 140 26.60 -9.96 24.66
CA GLU A 140 26.25 -9.86 23.24
C GLU A 140 24.82 -9.38 23.09
N ARG A 141 23.89 -9.84 23.93
CA ARG A 141 22.48 -9.35 23.92
C ARG A 141 22.39 -7.87 24.25
N GLU A 142 23.09 -7.41 25.27
CA GLU A 142 23.11 -5.99 25.64
C GLU A 142 23.70 -5.12 24.51
N PHE A 143 24.73 -5.62 23.83
CA PHE A 143 25.31 -4.93 22.67
C PHE A 143 24.31 -4.83 21.50
N ILE A 144 23.60 -5.91 21.18
CA ILE A 144 22.56 -5.93 20.15
C ILE A 144 21.44 -4.94 20.49
N ASP A 145 21.00 -4.91 21.76
CA ASP A 145 19.95 -3.98 22.19
C ASP A 145 20.40 -2.50 22.10
N MET A 146 21.65 -2.21 22.43
CA MET A 146 22.22 -0.86 22.22
C MET A 146 22.30 -0.47 20.76
N GLN A 147 22.78 -1.36 19.89
CA GLN A 147 22.84 -1.16 18.44
C GLN A 147 21.44 -0.93 17.86
N ARG A 148 20.46 -1.72 18.26
CA ARG A 148 19.07 -1.57 17.86
C ARG A 148 18.50 -0.22 18.27
N GLN A 149 18.74 0.22 19.50
CA GLN A 149 18.30 1.54 19.96
C GLN A 149 18.97 2.67 19.19
N GLN A 150 20.25 2.50 18.86
CA GLN A 150 20.98 3.48 18.04
C GLN A 150 20.37 3.58 16.62
N LEU A 151 20.09 2.45 15.99
CA LEU A 151 19.49 2.39 14.67
C LEU A 151 18.11 3.09 14.66
N ILE A 152 17.25 2.74 15.61
CA ILE A 152 15.91 3.37 15.74
C ILE A 152 16.04 4.89 15.93
N LYS A 153 16.98 5.35 16.74
CA LYS A 153 17.22 6.78 16.94
C LYS A 153 17.72 7.49 15.68
N GLN A 154 18.57 6.81 14.91
CA GLN A 154 19.05 7.34 13.62
C GLN A 154 17.94 7.47 12.60
N GLU A 155 17.11 6.40 12.46
CA GLU A 155 15.96 6.42 11.54
C GLU A 155 14.94 7.49 11.95
N LEU A 156 14.64 7.58 13.25
CA LEU A 156 13.74 8.62 13.76
C LEU A 156 14.29 10.02 13.51
N PHE A 157 15.59 10.22 13.70
CA PHE A 157 16.24 11.50 13.42
C PHE A 157 16.13 11.88 11.93
N LEU A 158 16.42 10.94 11.03
CA LEU A 158 16.30 11.15 9.58
C LEU A 158 14.84 11.44 9.19
N PHE A 159 13.90 10.69 9.73
CA PHE A 159 12.47 10.92 9.51
C PHE A 159 12.03 12.31 9.97
N LEU A 160 12.43 12.71 11.17
CA LEU A 160 12.11 14.04 11.70
C LEU A 160 12.76 15.17 10.88
N LEU A 161 14.00 14.95 10.42
CA LEU A 161 14.68 15.88 9.52
C LEU A 161 13.91 16.04 8.21
N GLN A 162 13.51 14.92 7.59
CA GLN A 162 12.70 14.95 6.37
C GLN A 162 11.37 15.67 6.60
N LYS A 163 10.67 15.39 7.70
CA LYS A 163 9.41 16.07 8.02
C LYS A 163 9.59 17.56 8.31
N ARG A 164 10.72 17.94 8.89
CA ARG A 164 11.05 19.36 9.08
C ARG A 164 11.25 20.07 7.74
N GLU A 165 11.98 19.45 6.81
CA GLU A 165 12.20 20.01 5.48
C GLU A 165 10.90 20.08 4.67
N GLU A 166 10.06 19.02 4.70
CA GLU A 166 8.72 19.04 4.08
C GLU A 166 7.85 20.18 4.63
N ASN A 167 7.85 20.37 5.95
CA ASN A 167 7.09 21.45 6.58
C ASN A 167 7.64 22.83 6.21
N ALA A 168 8.97 23.00 6.14
CA ALA A 168 9.60 24.23 5.70
C ALA A 168 9.23 24.59 4.26
N LEU A 169 9.23 23.59 3.36
CA LEU A 169 8.79 23.75 1.97
C LEU A 169 7.29 24.13 1.91
N ASN A 170 6.43 23.42 2.63
CA ASN A 170 5.00 23.74 2.68
C ASN A 170 4.74 25.14 3.22
N GLN A 171 5.48 25.57 4.24
CA GLN A 171 5.37 26.91 4.80
C GLN A 171 5.85 27.98 3.80
N SER A 172 6.92 27.72 3.06
CA SER A 172 7.42 28.63 2.01
C SER A 172 6.44 28.74 0.82
N MET A 173 5.68 27.66 0.52
CA MET A 173 4.64 27.67 -0.52
C MET A 173 3.34 28.32 -0.04
N ALA A 174 3.05 28.26 1.26
CA ALA A 174 1.84 28.86 1.86
C ALA A 174 1.97 30.39 2.06
N THR A 175 3.15 30.97 1.95
CA THR A 175 3.29 32.44 1.94
C THR A 175 2.65 32.97 0.66
N PRO A 176 1.61 33.82 0.77
CA PRO A 176 0.94 34.37 -0.41
C PRO A 176 1.93 35.18 -1.22
N LYS A 177 2.18 34.77 -2.45
CA LYS A 177 3.03 35.48 -3.44
C LYS A 177 2.38 36.78 -3.94
N SER A 178 1.24 37.19 -3.39
CA SER A 178 0.59 38.44 -3.71
C SER A 178 0.85 39.50 -2.66
N THR A 179 1.84 40.30 -2.84
CA THR A 179 1.89 41.64 -2.25
C THR A 179 0.91 42.50 -3.00
N ILE A 180 -0.01 43.15 -2.27
CA ILE A 180 -0.86 44.21 -2.83
C ILE A 180 0.08 45.37 -3.20
N VAL A 181 0.38 45.51 -4.49
CA VAL A 181 1.39 46.49 -4.96
C VAL A 181 0.80 47.89 -5.08
N ASN A 182 -0.54 48.03 -5.10
CA ASN A 182 -1.19 49.36 -5.08
C ASN A 182 -2.61 49.28 -4.50
N ALA A 183 -2.88 50.11 -3.48
CA ALA A 183 -4.25 50.53 -3.20
C ALA A 183 -4.70 51.41 -4.37
N CYS A 184 -5.70 50.98 -5.11
CA CYS A 184 -6.28 51.76 -6.19
C CYS A 184 -6.73 53.11 -5.66
N LEU A 185 -6.02 54.17 -6.00
CA LEU A 185 -6.46 55.55 -5.81
C LEU A 185 -7.61 55.77 -6.76
N LEU A 186 -8.82 55.77 -6.25
CA LEU A 186 -10.01 56.24 -6.95
C LEU A 186 -9.80 57.73 -7.25
N TYR A 187 -9.41 58.07 -8.47
CA TYR A 187 -9.40 59.41 -8.98
C TYR A 187 -10.85 59.83 -9.23
N THR A 188 -11.40 60.60 -8.29
CA THR A 188 -12.67 61.30 -8.54
C THR A 188 -12.35 62.58 -9.32
N SER A 189 -12.74 62.58 -10.58
CA SER A 189 -12.73 63.79 -11.41
C SER A 189 -13.64 64.86 -10.81
N PRO A 190 -13.17 66.08 -10.60
CA PRO A 190 -14.04 67.19 -10.21
C PRO A 190 -14.98 67.52 -11.34
N SER A 191 -16.26 67.53 -11.08
CA SER A 191 -17.30 68.02 -12.03
C SER A 191 -17.09 69.51 -12.29
N PRO A 192 -17.08 69.95 -13.58
CA PRO A 192 -17.09 71.37 -13.86
C PRO A 192 -18.44 71.95 -13.51
N ARG A 193 -18.46 72.93 -12.62
CA ARG A 193 -19.60 73.83 -12.42
C ARG A 193 -19.35 75.09 -13.21
N ASP A 194 -20.40 75.48 -13.88
CA ASP A 194 -20.64 76.79 -14.54
C ASP A 194 -20.26 77.99 -13.69
#